data_79fa46695b49fcf1807a52a873ef1a55
#
_entry.id   79fa46695b49fcf1807a52a873ef1a55
#
_cell.length_a   1.000
_cell.length_b   1.000
_cell.length_c   1.000
_cell.angle_alpha   90.00
_cell.angle_beta   90.00
_cell.angle_gamma   90.00
#
_symmetry.space_group_name_H-M   'P 1'
#
loop_
_entity.id
_entity.type
_entity.pdbx_description
1 polymer ?
#
loop_
_entity_poly.entity_id
_entity_poly.type
_entity_poly.pdbx_seq_one_letter_code
_entity_poly.pdbx_strand_id
1 'polypeptide(L)'
;MARVEKFGRTDLVPVLREAYRDLKEGQYKNYVDLDRSNQNYVIGCQNRKELVEKMDARCEEIMGGKINKQSKPLFSWVVNYPKEHPEIDLKAFFSSINDFMIKEYGKDNVMAVCVHMDETSPHAHCFIVPEAISRKNGKRTVSVGSLLQKPHLEEFHGKLDDFLYERFKIRNLAKKDENEKGKLENVPMLEHKKRMLKKENEKLESDNEGLETRYQEKRQAFMQDLIRLQNERNQLLKENEELQEENEELYNTVNSLKNMYNDLVTKVKGLRDKFRWWSKSGEDIEARRKSAQMKKEIEDTFPDLW
;
A
#
# COMPACT_ATOMS: atom_id res chain seq x y z
N MET A 1 -21.05 -29.26 -7.98
CA MET A 1 -20.03 -30.32 -7.91
C MET A 1 -19.15 -30.11 -6.70
N ALA A 2 -18.69 -31.16 -6.02
CA ALA A 2 -17.79 -31.03 -4.87
C ALA A 2 -16.37 -31.47 -5.22
N ARG A 3 -15.35 -30.80 -4.67
CA ARG A 3 -13.92 -31.14 -4.80
C ARG A 3 -13.26 -31.09 -3.41
N VAL A 4 -12.20 -31.88 -3.22
CA VAL A 4 -11.46 -31.93 -1.95
C VAL A 4 -10.07 -31.34 -2.09
N GLU A 5 -9.67 -30.55 -1.09
CA GLU A 5 -8.35 -29.93 -0.96
C GLU A 5 -7.75 -30.31 0.40
N LYS A 6 -6.41 -30.52 0.46
CA LYS A 6 -5.71 -31.04 1.64
C LYS A 6 -4.62 -30.09 2.06
N PHE A 7 -4.59 -29.64 3.30
CA PHE A 7 -3.71 -28.59 3.78
C PHE A 7 -2.71 -29.04 4.82
N GLY A 8 -1.44 -28.75 4.57
CA GLY A 8 -0.40 -28.79 5.59
C GLY A 8 -0.43 -27.52 6.45
N ARG A 9 0.33 -27.49 7.55
CA ARG A 9 0.36 -26.32 8.45
C ARG A 9 0.83 -25.03 7.76
N THR A 10 1.74 -25.14 6.79
CA THR A 10 2.24 -24.00 6.00
C THR A 10 1.19 -23.39 5.07
N ASP A 11 0.24 -24.22 4.64
CA ASP A 11 -0.79 -23.82 3.68
C ASP A 11 -2.00 -23.16 4.36
N LEU A 12 -2.14 -23.34 5.69
CA LEU A 12 -3.34 -22.91 6.42
C LEU A 12 -3.54 -21.38 6.39
N VAL A 13 -2.46 -20.61 6.60
CA VAL A 13 -2.59 -19.16 6.70
C VAL A 13 -3.13 -18.55 5.42
N PRO A 14 -2.55 -18.77 4.23
CA PRO A 14 -3.07 -18.19 3.01
C PRO A 14 -4.48 -18.68 2.66
N VAL A 15 -4.75 -19.98 2.82
CA VAL A 15 -6.06 -20.57 2.51
C VAL A 15 -7.16 -20.02 3.41
N LEU A 16 -6.93 -19.96 4.74
CA LEU A 16 -7.91 -19.46 5.67
C LEU A 16 -8.11 -17.93 5.53
N ARG A 17 -7.06 -17.16 5.16
CA ARG A 17 -7.21 -15.74 4.84
C ARG A 17 -8.15 -15.52 3.65
N GLU A 18 -8.02 -16.34 2.62
CA GLU A 18 -8.91 -16.29 1.46
C GLU A 18 -10.34 -16.71 1.84
N ALA A 19 -10.50 -17.81 2.58
CA ALA A 19 -11.80 -18.34 2.96
C ALA A 19 -12.60 -17.42 3.91
N TYR A 20 -11.92 -16.74 4.82
CA TYR A 20 -12.55 -15.77 5.74
C TYR A 20 -12.58 -14.33 5.20
N ARG A 21 -12.15 -14.12 3.94
CA ARG A 21 -12.01 -12.77 3.35
C ARG A 21 -11.18 -11.82 4.21
N ASP A 22 -10.14 -12.34 4.86
CA ASP A 22 -9.21 -11.58 5.71
C ASP A 22 -7.93 -11.21 4.90
N LEU A 23 -8.15 -10.55 3.77
CA LEU A 23 -7.12 -10.03 2.89
C LEU A 23 -7.23 -8.49 2.84
N LYS A 24 -6.11 -7.82 2.56
CA LYS A 24 -6.14 -6.37 2.32
C LYS A 24 -6.73 -6.08 0.95
N GLU A 25 -7.27 -4.89 0.79
CA GLU A 25 -7.71 -4.40 -0.51
C GLU A 25 -6.57 -4.50 -1.53
N GLY A 26 -6.87 -4.96 -2.73
CA GLY A 26 -5.86 -5.25 -3.77
C GLY A 26 -5.19 -6.63 -3.69
N GLN A 27 -5.42 -7.41 -2.62
CA GLN A 27 -4.94 -8.79 -2.50
C GLN A 27 -6.00 -9.84 -2.91
N TYR A 28 -7.24 -9.41 -3.17
CA TYR A 28 -8.29 -10.29 -3.67
C TYR A 28 -8.09 -10.59 -5.14
N LYS A 29 -8.51 -11.79 -5.52
CA LYS A 29 -8.47 -12.20 -6.92
C LYS A 29 -9.54 -11.43 -7.71
N ASN A 30 -9.29 -11.15 -8.98
CA ASN A 30 -10.16 -10.32 -9.84
C ASN A 30 -11.59 -10.85 -10.06
N TYR A 31 -11.87 -12.08 -9.63
CA TYR A 31 -13.20 -12.67 -9.72
C TYR A 31 -14.03 -12.53 -8.45
N VAL A 32 -13.49 -11.90 -7.41
CA VAL A 32 -14.17 -11.58 -6.15
C VAL A 32 -14.83 -10.21 -6.28
N ASP A 33 -16.14 -10.17 -6.10
CA ASP A 33 -16.93 -8.94 -6.08
C ASP A 33 -17.03 -8.43 -4.63
N LEU A 34 -16.20 -7.46 -4.29
CA LEU A 34 -16.11 -6.93 -2.93
C LEU A 34 -17.41 -6.27 -2.45
N ASP A 35 -18.23 -5.72 -3.36
CA ASP A 35 -19.53 -5.11 -3.02
C ASP A 35 -20.54 -6.17 -2.52
N ARG A 36 -20.33 -7.42 -2.89
CA ARG A 36 -21.14 -8.57 -2.47
C ARG A 36 -20.56 -9.34 -1.29
N SER A 37 -19.36 -9.01 -0.82
CA SER A 37 -18.69 -9.74 0.28
C SER A 37 -19.46 -9.66 1.60
N ASN A 38 -20.32 -8.67 1.78
CA ASN A 38 -21.23 -8.59 2.93
C ASN A 38 -22.31 -9.69 2.97
N GLN A 39 -22.51 -10.42 1.88
CA GLN A 39 -23.43 -11.57 1.79
C GLN A 39 -22.76 -12.88 2.19
N ASN A 40 -21.45 -12.90 2.32
CA ASN A 40 -20.71 -14.07 2.78
C ASN A 40 -21.03 -14.33 4.25
N TYR A 41 -21.02 -15.60 4.62
CA TYR A 41 -21.23 -15.98 6.03
C TYR A 41 -20.48 -17.26 6.37
N VAL A 42 -20.37 -17.51 7.68
CA VAL A 42 -19.65 -18.65 8.22
C VAL A 42 -20.55 -19.40 9.20
N ILE A 43 -20.56 -20.73 9.10
CA ILE A 43 -21.17 -21.65 10.07
C ILE A 43 -20.03 -22.33 10.83
N GLY A 44 -20.03 -22.31 12.15
CA GLY A 44 -18.96 -22.85 13.00
C GLY A 44 -17.99 -21.77 13.47
N CYS A 45 -16.67 -22.01 13.42
CA CYS A 45 -15.66 -21.07 13.87
C CYS A 45 -15.71 -19.77 13.06
N GLN A 46 -15.90 -18.65 13.73
CA GLN A 46 -16.19 -17.36 13.07
C GLN A 46 -14.97 -16.65 12.50
N ASN A 47 -13.78 -17.06 12.89
CA ASN A 47 -12.52 -16.47 12.39
C ASN A 47 -11.39 -17.50 12.35
N ARG A 48 -10.31 -17.14 11.65
CA ARG A 48 -9.13 -18.01 11.46
C ARG A 48 -8.50 -18.47 12.77
N LYS A 49 -8.40 -17.57 13.75
CA LYS A 49 -7.74 -17.88 15.02
C LYS A 49 -8.51 -18.96 15.77
N GLU A 50 -9.81 -18.77 15.89
CA GLU A 50 -10.71 -19.74 16.51
C GLU A 50 -10.66 -21.10 15.81
N LEU A 51 -10.65 -21.12 14.44
CA LEU A 51 -10.56 -22.37 13.69
C LEU A 51 -9.25 -23.10 13.99
N VAL A 52 -8.11 -22.39 13.97
CA VAL A 52 -6.80 -23.02 14.21
C VAL A 52 -6.69 -23.53 15.64
N GLU A 53 -7.13 -22.77 16.63
CA GLU A 53 -7.13 -23.19 18.04
C GLU A 53 -7.99 -24.44 18.25
N LYS A 54 -9.21 -24.47 17.70
CA LYS A 54 -10.12 -25.62 17.80
C LYS A 54 -9.59 -26.83 17.04
N MET A 55 -9.03 -26.63 15.85
CA MET A 55 -8.36 -27.69 15.07
C MET A 55 -7.20 -28.31 15.87
N ASP A 56 -6.33 -27.48 16.44
CA ASP A 56 -5.18 -27.95 17.22
C ASP A 56 -5.64 -28.74 18.45
N ALA A 57 -6.59 -28.22 19.21
CA ALA A 57 -7.18 -28.93 20.36
C ALA A 57 -7.78 -30.28 19.95
N ARG A 58 -8.52 -30.32 18.83
CA ARG A 58 -9.11 -31.57 18.33
C ARG A 58 -8.05 -32.55 17.87
N CYS A 59 -7.00 -32.09 17.18
CA CYS A 59 -5.89 -32.92 16.77
C CYS A 59 -5.16 -33.53 17.99
N GLU A 60 -4.92 -32.74 19.03
CA GLU A 60 -4.28 -33.22 20.26
C GLU A 60 -5.17 -34.25 21.00
N GLU A 61 -6.49 -34.06 21.06
CA GLU A 61 -7.45 -35.03 21.60
C GLU A 61 -7.38 -36.36 20.85
N ILE A 62 -7.41 -36.34 19.51
CA ILE A 62 -7.38 -37.54 18.68
C ILE A 62 -6.07 -38.31 18.87
N MET A 63 -4.95 -37.59 18.88
CA MET A 63 -3.61 -38.17 18.88
C MET A 63 -3.05 -38.48 20.27
N GLY A 64 -3.63 -37.91 21.32
CA GLY A 64 -3.10 -37.94 22.68
C GLY A 64 -1.80 -37.16 22.86
N GLY A 65 -1.56 -36.17 21.98
CA GLY A 65 -0.35 -35.34 21.96
C GLY A 65 -0.17 -34.58 20.67
N LYS A 66 0.98 -33.88 20.56
CA LYS A 66 1.27 -33.03 19.39
C LYS A 66 1.38 -33.83 18.10
N ILE A 67 0.75 -33.32 17.05
CA ILE A 67 0.84 -33.90 15.71
C ILE A 67 2.17 -33.55 15.02
N ASN A 68 2.62 -34.42 14.11
CA ASN A 68 3.82 -34.21 13.32
C ASN A 68 3.66 -32.95 12.45
N LYS A 69 4.74 -32.16 12.33
CA LYS A 69 4.77 -30.95 11.49
C LYS A 69 4.44 -31.21 10.01
N GLN A 70 4.74 -32.40 9.51
CA GLN A 70 4.43 -32.84 8.14
C GLN A 70 3.00 -33.32 7.94
N SER A 71 2.21 -33.47 9.02
CA SER A 71 0.81 -33.88 8.93
C SER A 71 -0.03 -32.83 8.21
N LYS A 72 -1.09 -33.31 7.56
CA LYS A 72 -2.15 -32.46 7.01
C LYS A 72 -3.32 -32.45 7.99
N PRO A 73 -3.38 -31.49 8.94
CA PRO A 73 -4.35 -31.48 10.02
C PRO A 73 -5.74 -31.03 9.59
N LEU A 74 -5.86 -30.50 8.39
CA LEU A 74 -7.11 -29.97 7.84
C LEU A 74 -7.26 -30.37 6.37
N PHE A 75 -8.51 -30.60 5.96
CA PHE A 75 -8.89 -30.65 4.56
C PHE A 75 -10.19 -29.88 4.37
N SER A 76 -10.50 -29.50 3.15
CA SER A 76 -11.73 -28.81 2.80
C SER A 76 -12.44 -29.50 1.64
N TRP A 77 -13.75 -29.65 1.77
CA TRP A 77 -14.62 -29.85 0.62
C TRP A 77 -15.09 -28.50 0.12
N VAL A 78 -14.90 -28.25 -1.17
CA VAL A 78 -15.50 -27.10 -1.84
C VAL A 78 -16.74 -27.58 -2.58
N VAL A 79 -17.90 -27.06 -2.18
CA VAL A 79 -19.20 -27.47 -2.73
C VAL A 79 -19.86 -26.29 -3.40
N ASN A 80 -20.06 -26.37 -4.71
CA ASN A 80 -20.74 -25.31 -5.48
C ASN A 80 -22.25 -25.46 -5.38
N TYR A 81 -22.95 -24.31 -5.36
CA TYR A 81 -24.39 -24.25 -5.53
C TYR A 81 -24.78 -24.65 -6.95
N PRO A 82 -25.83 -25.51 -7.12
CA PRO A 82 -26.33 -25.93 -8.45
C PRO A 82 -27.10 -24.80 -9.12
N LYS A 83 -26.46 -24.09 -10.05
CA LYS A 83 -27.04 -22.94 -10.76
C LYS A 83 -28.25 -23.29 -11.62
N GLU A 84 -28.35 -24.54 -12.01
CA GLU A 84 -29.42 -25.11 -12.80
C GLU A 84 -30.74 -25.18 -12.01
N HIS A 85 -30.66 -25.02 -10.69
CA HIS A 85 -31.77 -25.12 -9.74
C HIS A 85 -31.95 -23.85 -8.90
N PRO A 86 -32.25 -22.69 -9.53
CA PRO A 86 -32.33 -21.40 -8.81
C PRO A 86 -33.52 -21.36 -7.82
N GLU A 87 -34.45 -22.30 -7.90
CA GLU A 87 -35.58 -22.48 -6.97
C GLU A 87 -35.14 -22.94 -5.58
N ILE A 88 -33.93 -23.49 -5.42
CA ILE A 88 -33.39 -23.92 -4.12
C ILE A 88 -32.89 -22.69 -3.36
N ASP A 89 -33.38 -22.49 -2.15
CA ASP A 89 -32.87 -21.43 -1.28
C ASP A 89 -31.40 -21.66 -0.92
N LEU A 90 -30.56 -20.65 -1.18
CA LEU A 90 -29.11 -20.70 -0.97
C LEU A 90 -28.70 -21.01 0.46
N LYS A 91 -29.39 -20.41 1.45
CA LYS A 91 -29.09 -20.64 2.86
C LYS A 91 -29.49 -22.06 3.29
N ALA A 92 -30.67 -22.52 2.83
CA ALA A 92 -31.11 -23.88 3.07
C ALA A 92 -30.17 -24.92 2.44
N PHE A 93 -29.65 -24.64 1.22
CA PHE A 93 -28.70 -25.51 0.55
C PHE A 93 -27.39 -25.63 1.37
N PHE A 94 -26.75 -24.52 1.69
CA PHE A 94 -25.47 -24.57 2.43
C PHE A 94 -25.61 -25.00 3.88
N SER A 95 -26.76 -24.76 4.53
CA SER A 95 -27.08 -25.40 5.80
C SER A 95 -27.16 -26.92 5.68
N SER A 96 -27.76 -27.42 4.59
CA SER A 96 -27.82 -28.86 4.33
C SER A 96 -26.45 -29.47 4.06
N ILE A 97 -25.56 -28.74 3.39
CA ILE A 97 -24.15 -29.13 3.23
C ILE A 97 -23.45 -29.27 4.58
N ASN A 98 -23.62 -28.28 5.47
CA ASN A 98 -23.06 -28.37 6.82
C ASN A 98 -23.57 -29.61 7.58
N ASP A 99 -24.88 -29.87 7.55
CA ASP A 99 -25.48 -31.02 8.20
C ASP A 99 -24.97 -32.36 7.64
N PHE A 100 -24.77 -32.41 6.32
CA PHE A 100 -24.17 -33.56 5.68
C PHE A 100 -22.73 -33.78 6.14
N MET A 101 -21.90 -32.70 6.18
CA MET A 101 -20.52 -32.80 6.67
C MET A 101 -20.47 -33.29 8.12
N ILE A 102 -21.36 -32.80 8.98
CA ILE A 102 -21.48 -33.25 10.36
C ILE A 102 -21.86 -34.72 10.42
N LYS A 103 -22.80 -35.18 9.58
CA LYS A 103 -23.23 -36.60 9.51
C LYS A 103 -22.08 -37.51 9.04
N GLU A 104 -21.30 -37.09 8.05
CA GLU A 104 -20.25 -37.91 7.42
C GLU A 104 -18.95 -37.93 8.26
N TYR A 105 -18.57 -36.78 8.86
CA TYR A 105 -17.27 -36.63 9.54
C TYR A 105 -17.35 -36.42 11.05
N GLY A 106 -18.54 -36.26 11.62
CA GLY A 106 -18.76 -35.96 13.01
C GLY A 106 -18.69 -34.47 13.34
N LYS A 107 -19.56 -34.04 14.26
CA LYS A 107 -19.71 -32.61 14.65
C LYS A 107 -18.40 -31.98 15.13
N ASP A 108 -17.60 -32.74 15.91
CA ASP A 108 -16.39 -32.26 16.53
C ASP A 108 -15.24 -32.11 15.53
N ASN A 109 -15.35 -32.71 14.36
CA ASN A 109 -14.36 -32.64 13.28
C ASN A 109 -14.67 -31.55 12.26
N VAL A 110 -15.93 -31.09 12.14
CA VAL A 110 -16.31 -29.98 11.26
C VAL A 110 -16.01 -28.67 11.96
N MET A 111 -15.00 -27.94 11.46
CA MET A 111 -14.54 -26.71 12.09
C MET A 111 -15.34 -25.49 11.63
N ALA A 112 -15.51 -25.33 10.33
CA ALA A 112 -16.26 -24.24 9.73
C ALA A 112 -16.74 -24.56 8.32
N VAL A 113 -17.84 -23.93 7.93
CA VAL A 113 -18.32 -23.83 6.55
C VAL A 113 -18.37 -22.37 6.18
N CYS A 114 -17.39 -21.93 5.35
CA CYS A 114 -17.31 -20.57 4.84
C CYS A 114 -18.05 -20.49 3.50
N VAL A 115 -19.14 -19.73 3.46
CA VAL A 115 -20.00 -19.58 2.27
C VAL A 115 -19.63 -18.27 1.55
N HIS A 116 -19.24 -18.40 0.29
CA HIS A 116 -18.89 -17.30 -0.59
C HIS A 116 -20.03 -17.01 -1.56
N MET A 117 -20.58 -15.80 -1.46
CA MET A 117 -21.62 -15.27 -2.33
C MET A 117 -21.07 -14.21 -3.29
N ASP A 118 -19.82 -13.82 -3.10
CA ASP A 118 -19.10 -12.74 -3.77
C ASP A 118 -18.27 -13.20 -4.99
N GLU A 119 -18.46 -14.44 -5.41
CA GLU A 119 -17.84 -14.96 -6.64
C GLU A 119 -18.90 -15.27 -7.70
N THR A 120 -18.44 -15.60 -8.91
CA THR A 120 -19.29 -15.92 -10.05
C THR A 120 -20.29 -17.06 -9.75
N SER A 121 -19.87 -17.99 -8.89
CA SER A 121 -20.70 -19.12 -8.45
C SER A 121 -20.68 -19.19 -6.94
N PRO A 122 -21.85 -19.08 -6.27
CA PRO A 122 -21.92 -19.33 -4.84
C PRO A 122 -21.38 -20.71 -4.49
N HIS A 123 -20.53 -20.78 -3.46
CA HIS A 123 -19.94 -22.04 -3.02
C HIS A 123 -19.54 -21.98 -1.54
N ALA A 124 -19.31 -23.15 -0.97
CA ALA A 124 -18.88 -23.28 0.41
C ALA A 124 -17.55 -24.04 0.53
N HIS A 125 -16.66 -23.56 1.39
CA HIS A 125 -15.48 -24.26 1.86
C HIS A 125 -15.79 -24.91 3.22
N CYS A 126 -15.85 -26.24 3.25
CA CYS A 126 -16.13 -27.00 4.48
C CYS A 126 -14.81 -27.50 5.06
N PHE A 127 -14.33 -26.90 6.14
CA PHE A 127 -13.06 -27.22 6.79
C PHE A 127 -13.24 -28.31 7.86
N ILE A 128 -12.47 -29.40 7.73
CA ILE A 128 -12.68 -30.62 8.52
C ILE A 128 -11.34 -31.19 8.99
N VAL A 129 -11.27 -31.60 10.25
CA VAL A 129 -10.15 -32.38 10.82
C VAL A 129 -10.27 -33.85 10.39
N PRO A 130 -9.24 -34.43 9.74
CA PRO A 130 -9.31 -35.77 9.20
C PRO A 130 -9.07 -36.84 10.26
N GLU A 131 -10.07 -37.12 11.09
CA GLU A 131 -10.05 -38.25 12.03
C GLU A 131 -10.24 -39.58 11.29
N ALA A 132 -9.34 -40.50 11.51
CA ALA A 132 -9.37 -41.83 10.91
C ALA A 132 -8.89 -42.88 11.92
N ILE A 133 -9.16 -44.16 11.62
CA ILE A 133 -8.58 -45.28 12.35
C ILE A 133 -7.32 -45.74 11.62
N SER A 134 -6.19 -45.75 12.31
CA SER A 134 -4.91 -46.22 11.75
C SER A 134 -4.97 -47.70 11.48
N ARG A 135 -4.72 -48.08 10.23
CA ARG A 135 -4.65 -49.52 9.85
C ARG A 135 -3.50 -50.28 10.53
N LYS A 136 -2.44 -49.56 10.94
CA LYS A 136 -1.27 -50.17 11.54
C LYS A 136 -1.50 -50.66 12.98
N ASN A 137 -2.29 -49.93 13.76
CA ASN A 137 -2.41 -50.15 15.19
C ASN A 137 -3.83 -50.01 15.74
N GLY A 138 -4.85 -49.83 14.88
CA GLY A 138 -6.25 -49.70 15.26
C GLY A 138 -6.59 -48.40 16.09
N LYS A 139 -5.66 -47.49 16.27
CA LYS A 139 -5.88 -46.28 17.07
C LYS A 139 -6.43 -45.13 16.23
N ARG A 140 -7.15 -44.23 16.91
CA ARG A 140 -7.55 -42.92 16.30
C ARG A 140 -6.28 -42.17 15.83
N THR A 141 -6.37 -41.54 14.69
CA THR A 141 -5.26 -40.74 14.10
C THR A 141 -5.78 -39.61 13.26
N VAL A 142 -5.00 -38.54 13.14
CA VAL A 142 -5.24 -37.42 12.22
C VAL A 142 -4.53 -37.74 10.90
N SER A 143 -5.29 -38.20 9.90
CA SER A 143 -4.72 -38.64 8.63
C SER A 143 -5.70 -38.50 7.46
N VAL A 144 -5.47 -37.50 6.62
CA VAL A 144 -6.24 -37.33 5.37
C VAL A 144 -6.11 -38.53 4.45
N GLY A 145 -4.91 -39.11 4.35
CA GLY A 145 -4.66 -40.29 3.48
C GLY A 145 -5.39 -41.55 3.94
N SER A 146 -5.57 -41.72 5.28
CA SER A 146 -6.32 -42.87 5.81
C SER A 146 -7.83 -42.66 5.69
N LEU A 147 -8.31 -41.41 5.82
CA LEU A 147 -9.72 -41.05 5.74
C LEU A 147 -10.21 -41.03 4.27
N LEU A 148 -9.57 -40.20 3.45
CA LEU A 148 -9.98 -39.95 2.05
C LEU A 148 -9.33 -40.95 1.08
N GLN A 149 -9.69 -42.19 1.23
CA GLN A 149 -9.28 -43.23 0.28
C GLN A 149 -10.17 -43.24 -0.96
N LYS A 150 -9.72 -43.92 -2.03
CA LYS A 150 -10.44 -43.99 -3.30
C LYS A 150 -11.91 -44.40 -3.15
N PRO A 151 -12.27 -45.48 -2.41
CA PRO A 151 -13.68 -45.82 -2.22
C PRO A 151 -14.50 -44.71 -1.56
N HIS A 152 -13.97 -44.05 -0.52
CA HIS A 152 -14.64 -42.93 0.12
C HIS A 152 -14.91 -41.77 -0.82
N LEU A 153 -13.92 -41.42 -1.67
CA LEU A 153 -14.06 -40.36 -2.67
C LEU A 153 -15.07 -40.71 -3.77
N GLU A 154 -15.13 -41.97 -4.17
CA GLU A 154 -16.11 -42.46 -5.16
C GLU A 154 -17.54 -42.44 -4.63
N GLU A 155 -17.74 -42.81 -3.37
CA GLU A 155 -19.04 -42.84 -2.71
C GLU A 155 -19.55 -41.45 -2.27
N PHE A 156 -18.64 -40.51 -2.00
CA PHE A 156 -18.98 -39.23 -1.42
C PHE A 156 -20.06 -38.47 -2.20
N HIS A 157 -19.92 -38.35 -3.50
CA HIS A 157 -20.88 -37.66 -4.35
C HIS A 157 -22.25 -38.32 -4.36
N GLY A 158 -22.31 -39.65 -4.31
CA GLY A 158 -23.55 -40.41 -4.19
C GLY A 158 -24.26 -40.17 -2.87
N LYS A 159 -23.52 -40.29 -1.75
CA LYS A 159 -24.03 -40.02 -0.42
C LYS A 159 -24.55 -38.57 -0.25
N LEU A 160 -23.79 -37.61 -0.81
CA LEU A 160 -24.21 -36.20 -0.78
C LEU A 160 -25.48 -35.98 -1.62
N ASP A 161 -25.56 -36.59 -2.82
CA ASP A 161 -26.75 -36.47 -3.66
C ASP A 161 -27.99 -37.10 -3.00
N ASP A 162 -27.85 -38.27 -2.39
CA ASP A 162 -28.95 -38.93 -1.66
C ASP A 162 -29.42 -38.07 -0.47
N PHE A 163 -28.47 -37.49 0.28
CA PHE A 163 -28.79 -36.58 1.39
C PHE A 163 -29.55 -35.31 0.94
N LEU A 164 -29.09 -34.70 -0.16
CA LEU A 164 -29.74 -33.52 -0.73
C LEU A 164 -31.10 -33.87 -1.32
N TYR A 165 -31.24 -35.07 -1.94
CA TYR A 165 -32.54 -35.54 -2.45
C TYR A 165 -33.58 -35.72 -1.34
N GLU A 166 -33.19 -36.19 -0.20
CA GLU A 166 -34.12 -36.28 0.94
C GLU A 166 -34.74 -34.92 1.31
N ARG A 167 -33.97 -33.84 1.17
CA ARG A 167 -34.38 -32.49 1.54
C ARG A 167 -35.08 -31.71 0.42
N PHE A 168 -34.50 -31.75 -0.79
CA PHE A 168 -34.97 -30.92 -1.89
C PHE A 168 -35.79 -31.68 -2.94
N LYS A 169 -35.82 -33.01 -2.87
CA LYS A 169 -36.50 -33.88 -3.84
C LYS A 169 -36.01 -33.73 -5.30
N ILE A 170 -34.78 -33.25 -5.46
CA ILE A 170 -34.11 -33.06 -6.76
C ILE A 170 -32.86 -33.93 -6.78
N ARG A 171 -32.67 -34.73 -7.85
CA ARG A 171 -31.53 -35.60 -8.06
C ARG A 171 -30.41 -34.90 -8.79
N ASN A 172 -29.22 -35.44 -8.72
CA ASN A 172 -28.02 -35.01 -9.40
C ASN A 172 -27.48 -33.62 -8.98
N LEU A 173 -27.90 -33.10 -7.81
CA LEU A 173 -27.41 -31.83 -7.29
C LEU A 173 -25.90 -31.84 -6.98
N ALA A 174 -25.33 -33.02 -6.69
CA ALA A 174 -23.92 -33.20 -6.38
C ALA A 174 -23.15 -34.05 -7.38
N LYS A 175 -23.82 -34.66 -8.36
CA LYS A 175 -23.17 -35.52 -9.36
C LYS A 175 -22.58 -34.73 -10.51
N LYS A 176 -21.45 -35.20 -11.04
CA LYS A 176 -20.95 -34.81 -12.36
C LYS A 176 -21.91 -35.32 -13.44
N ASP A 177 -22.14 -34.48 -14.45
CA ASP A 177 -22.76 -34.97 -15.68
C ASP A 177 -21.96 -36.14 -16.25
N GLU A 178 -22.58 -37.31 -16.41
CA GLU A 178 -21.92 -38.51 -16.90
C GLU A 178 -21.37 -38.35 -18.32
N ASN A 179 -21.84 -37.37 -19.07
CA ASN A 179 -21.36 -37.02 -20.40
C ASN A 179 -19.99 -36.31 -20.42
N GLU A 180 -19.49 -35.86 -19.27
CA GLU A 180 -18.17 -35.23 -19.15
C GLU A 180 -17.06 -36.24 -18.74
N LYS A 181 -17.30 -37.53 -18.75
CA LYS A 181 -16.27 -38.54 -18.49
C LYS A 181 -15.22 -38.51 -19.59
N GLY A 182 -14.15 -37.77 -19.33
CA GLY A 182 -12.88 -38.24 -19.89
C GLY A 182 -12.09 -37.36 -20.81
N LYS A 183 -12.36 -36.06 -21.05
CA LYS A 183 -11.34 -35.22 -21.74
C LYS A 183 -11.41 -33.71 -21.49
N LEU A 184 -12.47 -33.17 -20.88
CA LEU A 184 -12.73 -31.72 -20.88
C LEU A 184 -12.93 -31.09 -19.49
N GLU A 185 -12.51 -31.76 -18.42
CA GLU A 185 -12.78 -31.28 -17.06
C GLU A 185 -12.28 -29.87 -16.74
N ASN A 186 -11.29 -29.39 -17.51
CA ASN A 186 -10.66 -28.09 -17.25
C ASN A 186 -10.69 -27.12 -18.45
N VAL A 187 -11.21 -27.51 -19.62
CA VAL A 187 -11.15 -26.68 -20.83
C VAL A 187 -12.04 -25.43 -20.68
N PRO A 188 -13.29 -25.50 -20.24
CA PRO A 188 -14.11 -24.31 -20.06
C PRO A 188 -13.55 -23.37 -18.96
N MET A 189 -13.03 -23.95 -17.88
CA MET A 189 -12.39 -23.17 -16.81
C MET A 189 -11.02 -22.63 -17.25
N LEU A 190 -10.26 -23.40 -18.02
CA LEU A 190 -8.99 -22.98 -18.62
C LEU A 190 -9.21 -21.90 -19.69
N GLU A 191 -10.21 -22.04 -20.54
CA GLU A 191 -10.57 -21.01 -21.52
C GLU A 191 -11.13 -19.76 -20.88
N HIS A 192 -11.99 -19.91 -19.85
CA HIS A 192 -12.45 -18.77 -19.06
C HIS A 192 -11.28 -18.05 -18.38
N LYS A 193 -10.39 -18.80 -17.74
CA LYS A 193 -9.17 -18.26 -17.10
C LYS A 193 -8.24 -17.60 -18.12
N LYS A 194 -8.09 -18.19 -19.30
CA LYS A 194 -7.32 -17.64 -20.43
C LYS A 194 -7.93 -16.33 -20.94
N ARG A 195 -9.27 -16.28 -21.06
CA ARG A 195 -10.00 -15.08 -21.47
C ARG A 195 -9.90 -13.97 -20.41
N MET A 196 -9.98 -14.30 -19.12
CA MET A 196 -9.81 -13.33 -18.03
C MET A 196 -8.38 -12.80 -17.98
N LEU A 197 -7.38 -13.66 -18.06
CA LEU A 197 -5.96 -13.26 -18.13
C LEU A 197 -5.65 -12.39 -19.36
N LYS A 198 -6.29 -12.69 -20.50
CA LYS A 198 -6.15 -11.87 -21.71
C LYS A 198 -6.72 -10.46 -21.50
N LYS A 199 -7.91 -10.35 -20.92
CA LYS A 199 -8.51 -9.04 -20.57
C LYS A 199 -7.69 -8.27 -19.55
N GLU A 200 -7.13 -8.97 -18.57
CA GLU A 200 -6.26 -8.37 -17.55
C GLU A 200 -4.96 -7.84 -18.17
N ASN A 201 -4.34 -8.61 -19.08
CA ASN A 201 -3.17 -8.16 -19.83
C ASN A 201 -3.49 -6.95 -20.72
N GLU A 202 -4.59 -6.98 -21.47
CA GLU A 202 -5.03 -5.84 -22.30
C GLU A 202 -5.25 -4.58 -21.45
N LYS A 203 -5.81 -4.73 -20.23
CA LYS A 203 -5.97 -3.63 -19.29
C LYS A 203 -4.62 -3.12 -18.76
N LEU A 204 -3.72 -4.03 -18.36
CA LEU A 204 -2.39 -3.67 -17.88
C LEU A 204 -1.55 -2.99 -18.97
N GLU A 205 -1.66 -3.42 -20.23
CA GLU A 205 -1.02 -2.79 -21.37
C GLU A 205 -1.53 -1.34 -21.54
N SER A 206 -2.85 -1.15 -21.51
CA SER A 206 -3.47 0.18 -21.59
C SER A 206 -3.08 1.09 -20.40
N ASP A 207 -3.05 0.55 -19.18
CA ASP A 207 -2.62 1.29 -17.99
C ASP A 207 -1.14 1.67 -18.08
N ASN A 208 -0.28 0.79 -18.60
CA ASN A 208 1.14 1.05 -18.85
C ASN A 208 1.36 2.14 -19.92
N GLU A 209 0.63 2.11 -21.02
CA GLU A 209 0.67 3.17 -22.05
C GLU A 209 0.28 4.53 -21.46
N GLY A 210 -0.78 4.55 -20.63
CA GLY A 210 -1.21 5.75 -19.93
C GLY A 210 -0.18 6.28 -18.93
N LEU A 211 0.53 5.40 -18.22
CA LEU A 211 1.62 5.76 -17.32
C LEU A 211 2.84 6.29 -18.07
N GLU A 212 3.21 5.65 -19.18
CA GLU A 212 4.32 6.10 -20.03
C GLU A 212 4.07 7.52 -20.59
N THR A 213 2.85 7.76 -21.08
CA THR A 213 2.46 9.10 -21.58
C THR A 213 2.58 10.16 -20.49
N ARG A 214 2.05 9.89 -19.28
CA ARG A 214 2.17 10.82 -18.12
C ARG A 214 3.62 11.03 -17.68
N TYR A 215 4.43 9.99 -17.77
CA TYR A 215 5.85 10.09 -17.45
C TYR A 215 6.58 11.00 -18.43
N GLN A 216 6.32 10.87 -19.74
CA GLN A 216 6.91 11.70 -20.77
C GLN A 216 6.46 13.17 -20.66
N GLU A 217 5.19 13.42 -20.37
CA GLU A 217 4.67 14.77 -20.12
C GLU A 217 5.38 15.44 -18.91
N LYS A 218 5.50 14.73 -17.80
CA LYS A 218 6.20 15.23 -16.61
C LYS A 218 7.67 15.46 -16.86
N ARG A 219 8.31 14.58 -17.62
CA ARG A 219 9.72 14.72 -18.01
C ARG A 219 9.93 15.97 -18.88
N GLN A 220 9.04 16.23 -19.85
CA GLN A 220 9.11 17.43 -20.68
C GLN A 220 8.91 18.70 -19.84
N ALA A 221 7.91 18.73 -18.95
CA ALA A 221 7.69 19.88 -18.07
C ALA A 221 8.90 20.15 -17.16
N PHE A 222 9.49 19.11 -16.59
CA PHE A 222 10.69 19.23 -15.77
C PHE A 222 11.90 19.76 -16.57
N MET A 223 12.08 19.29 -17.80
CA MET A 223 13.15 19.81 -18.68
C MET A 223 12.96 21.29 -19.03
N GLN A 224 11.71 21.73 -19.26
CA GLN A 224 11.39 23.15 -19.49
C GLN A 224 11.70 24.01 -18.27
N ASP A 225 11.32 23.53 -17.07
CA ASP A 225 11.64 24.23 -15.81
C ASP A 225 13.15 24.33 -15.58
N LEU A 226 13.90 23.26 -15.87
CA LEU A 226 15.37 23.31 -15.79
C LEU A 226 15.98 24.36 -16.71
N ILE A 227 15.53 24.44 -17.96
CA ILE A 227 16.00 25.45 -18.92
C ILE A 227 15.66 26.86 -18.42
N ARG A 228 14.45 27.08 -17.91
CA ARG A 228 14.03 28.36 -17.34
C ARG A 228 14.92 28.77 -16.16
N LEU A 229 15.14 27.88 -15.20
CA LEU A 229 15.98 28.12 -14.03
C LEU A 229 17.45 28.37 -14.40
N GLN A 230 17.95 27.70 -15.43
CA GLN A 230 19.30 27.93 -15.93
C GLN A 230 19.46 29.31 -16.57
N ASN A 231 18.46 29.78 -17.32
CA ASN A 231 18.44 31.13 -17.89
C ASN A 231 18.34 32.19 -16.79
N GLU A 232 17.47 32.02 -15.83
CA GLU A 232 17.32 32.90 -14.66
C GLU A 232 18.63 33.00 -13.86
N ARG A 233 19.27 31.85 -13.60
CA ARG A 233 20.58 31.81 -12.94
C ARG A 233 21.64 32.63 -13.74
N ASN A 234 21.68 32.46 -15.04
CA ASN A 234 22.66 33.17 -15.89
C ASN A 234 22.40 34.68 -15.90
N GLN A 235 21.14 35.10 -15.87
CA GLN A 235 20.76 36.49 -15.76
C GLN A 235 21.17 37.07 -14.39
N LEU A 236 20.91 36.37 -13.30
CA LEU A 236 21.32 36.81 -11.96
C LEU A 236 22.83 36.87 -11.79
N LEU A 237 23.58 36.00 -12.45
CA LEU A 237 25.04 36.07 -12.48
C LEU A 237 25.51 37.34 -13.15
N LYS A 238 24.92 37.70 -14.28
CA LYS A 238 25.25 38.94 -15.02
C LYS A 238 24.90 40.19 -14.20
N GLU A 239 23.72 40.24 -13.62
CA GLU A 239 23.31 41.33 -12.71
C GLU A 239 24.25 41.45 -11.52
N ASN A 240 24.75 40.34 -10.97
CA ASN A 240 25.68 40.34 -9.87
C ASN A 240 27.07 40.86 -10.28
N GLU A 241 27.55 40.55 -11.49
CA GLU A 241 28.76 41.11 -12.04
C GLU A 241 28.64 42.64 -12.25
N GLU A 242 27.53 43.10 -12.84
CA GLU A 242 27.24 44.52 -13.01
C GLU A 242 27.21 45.29 -11.67
N LEU A 243 26.53 44.70 -10.66
CA LEU A 243 26.49 45.29 -9.31
C LEU A 243 27.84 45.27 -8.60
N GLN A 244 28.72 44.31 -8.87
CA GLN A 244 30.08 44.29 -8.34
C GLN A 244 30.91 45.42 -8.93
N GLU A 245 30.83 45.65 -10.23
CA GLU A 245 31.51 46.76 -10.92
C GLU A 245 31.03 48.11 -10.38
N GLU A 246 29.72 48.30 -10.24
CA GLU A 246 29.15 49.54 -9.66
C GLU A 246 29.57 49.77 -8.20
N ASN A 247 29.62 48.73 -7.37
CA ASN A 247 30.12 48.79 -6.01
C ASN A 247 31.63 49.20 -5.97
N GLU A 248 32.45 48.70 -6.89
CA GLU A 248 33.85 49.05 -6.96
C GLU A 248 34.04 50.54 -7.37
N GLU A 249 33.27 51.04 -8.34
CA GLU A 249 33.25 52.44 -8.70
C GLU A 249 32.81 53.35 -7.54
N LEU A 250 31.76 52.97 -6.85
CA LEU A 250 31.26 53.69 -5.65
C LEU A 250 32.31 53.70 -4.53
N TYR A 251 32.97 52.58 -4.27
CA TYR A 251 34.03 52.46 -3.27
C TYR A 251 35.22 53.42 -3.63
N ASN A 252 35.62 53.46 -4.89
CA ASN A 252 36.68 54.36 -5.36
C ASN A 252 36.27 55.83 -5.22
N THR A 253 35.03 56.16 -5.54
CA THR A 253 34.46 57.52 -5.37
C THR A 253 34.44 57.94 -3.92
N VAL A 254 33.96 57.05 -3.02
CA VAL A 254 33.95 57.30 -1.56
C VAL A 254 35.36 57.55 -1.03
N ASN A 255 36.35 56.73 -1.47
CA ASN A 255 37.74 56.93 -1.04
C ASN A 255 38.32 58.25 -1.59
N SER A 256 38.02 58.67 -2.80
CA SER A 256 38.40 59.95 -3.32
C SER A 256 37.82 61.09 -2.52
N LEU A 257 36.52 61.08 -2.25
CA LEU A 257 35.84 62.07 -1.42
C LEU A 257 36.43 62.13 0.00
N LYS A 258 36.75 60.98 0.61
CA LYS A 258 37.42 60.92 1.92
C LYS A 258 38.78 61.55 1.92
N ASN A 259 39.56 61.35 0.85
CA ASN A 259 40.87 61.99 0.69
C ASN A 259 40.73 63.51 0.54
N MET A 260 39.78 63.97 -0.27
CA MET A 260 39.49 65.42 -0.45
C MET A 260 39.04 66.05 0.88
N TYR A 261 38.18 65.38 1.64
CA TYR A 261 37.75 65.80 2.96
C TYR A 261 38.95 65.96 3.93
N ASN A 262 39.81 64.96 4.01
CA ASN A 262 41.00 64.98 4.84
C ASN A 262 41.96 66.12 4.45
N ASP A 263 42.16 66.35 3.13
CA ASP A 263 42.95 67.50 2.62
C ASP A 263 42.33 68.85 3.06
N LEU A 264 41.02 68.96 2.89
CA LEU A 264 40.28 70.15 3.33
C LEU A 264 40.44 70.42 4.84
N VAL A 265 40.26 69.35 5.66
CA VAL A 265 40.43 69.40 7.13
C VAL A 265 41.87 69.88 7.47
N THR A 266 42.84 69.37 6.74
CA THR A 266 44.26 69.76 6.97
C THR A 266 44.51 71.22 6.62
N LYS A 267 43.96 71.70 5.49
CA LYS A 267 44.04 73.10 5.08
C LYS A 267 43.36 74.03 6.08
N VAL A 268 42.16 73.65 6.57
CA VAL A 268 41.45 74.44 7.58
C VAL A 268 42.23 74.49 8.92
N LYS A 269 42.81 73.35 9.38
CA LYS A 269 43.70 73.31 10.51
C LYS A 269 44.89 74.26 10.37
N GLY A 270 45.53 74.18 9.18
CA GLY A 270 46.65 75.10 8.88
C GLY A 270 46.29 76.57 8.89
N LEU A 271 45.10 76.90 8.33
CA LEU A 271 44.57 78.29 8.44
C LEU A 271 44.28 78.67 9.87
N ARG A 272 43.68 77.84 10.69
CA ARG A 272 43.42 78.07 12.13
C ARG A 272 44.72 78.29 12.90
N ASP A 273 45.78 77.51 12.58
CA ASP A 273 47.09 77.69 13.30
C ASP A 273 47.77 79.00 12.90
N LYS A 274 47.68 79.38 11.61
CA LYS A 274 48.13 80.71 11.14
C LYS A 274 47.37 81.83 11.81
N PHE A 275 46.05 81.67 11.94
CA PHE A 275 45.20 82.64 12.61
C PHE A 275 45.51 82.74 14.13
N ARG A 276 45.76 81.58 14.81
CA ARG A 276 46.18 81.55 16.22
C ARG A 276 47.51 82.25 16.41
N TRP A 277 48.47 82.08 15.51
CA TRP A 277 49.74 82.79 15.53
C TRP A 277 49.54 84.25 15.35
N TRP A 278 48.72 84.65 14.37
CA TRP A 278 48.42 86.08 14.10
C TRP A 278 47.69 86.77 15.24
N SER A 279 46.75 86.16 15.87
CA SER A 279 46.05 86.71 17.04
C SER A 279 46.94 86.83 18.27
N LYS A 280 48.07 86.12 18.35
CA LYS A 280 49.02 86.19 19.44
C LYS A 280 50.07 87.29 19.26
N SER A 281 50.37 87.69 17.99
CA SER A 281 51.39 88.70 17.68
C SER A 281 50.95 90.15 17.85
N GLY A 282 49.67 90.43 18.24
CA GLY A 282 49.21 91.59 19.03
C GLY A 282 49.38 93.05 18.53
N GLU A 283 49.78 93.31 17.28
CA GLU A 283 50.23 94.65 16.93
C GLU A 283 49.25 95.47 16.07
N ASP A 284 48.06 95.01 15.74
CA ASP A 284 47.09 95.79 14.94
C ASP A 284 45.63 95.54 15.34
N ILE A 285 44.88 96.60 15.72
CA ILE A 285 43.43 96.58 16.11
C ILE A 285 42.58 96.15 14.91
N GLU A 286 42.99 96.52 13.71
CA GLU A 286 42.27 96.15 12.46
C GLU A 286 42.47 94.63 12.12
N ALA A 287 43.63 94.08 12.43
CA ALA A 287 43.92 92.65 12.30
C ALA A 287 43.05 91.83 13.33
N ARG A 288 42.84 92.35 14.51
CA ARG A 288 41.93 91.72 15.54
C ARG A 288 40.47 91.68 15.07
N ARG A 289 39.99 92.80 14.42
CA ARG A 289 38.61 92.86 13.90
C ARG A 289 38.42 91.86 12.72
N LYS A 290 39.33 91.85 11.76
CA LYS A 290 39.33 90.90 10.65
C LYS A 290 39.42 89.47 11.13
N SER A 291 40.22 89.21 12.14
CA SER A 291 40.36 87.89 12.81
C SER A 291 39.07 87.42 13.51
N ALA A 292 38.37 88.31 14.22
CA ALA A 292 37.10 88.00 14.87
C ALA A 292 35.97 87.72 13.87
N GLN A 293 35.96 88.45 12.73
CA GLN A 293 35.00 88.22 11.67
C GLN A 293 35.25 86.94 10.92
N MET A 294 36.49 86.60 10.62
CA MET A 294 36.88 85.34 10.00
C MET A 294 36.66 84.15 10.88
N LYS A 295 36.84 84.29 12.19
CA LYS A 295 36.50 83.25 13.19
C LYS A 295 34.99 82.99 13.19
N LYS A 296 34.18 84.01 13.15
CA LYS A 296 32.74 83.88 13.08
C LYS A 296 32.25 83.19 11.80
N GLU A 297 32.84 83.56 10.63
CA GLU A 297 32.55 82.90 9.34
C GLU A 297 32.94 81.43 9.30
N ILE A 298 34.05 81.06 9.95
CA ILE A 298 34.47 79.66 10.07
C ILE A 298 33.55 78.86 11.02
N GLU A 299 33.16 79.46 12.17
CA GLU A 299 32.20 78.86 13.14
C GLU A 299 30.81 78.65 12.48
N ASP A 300 30.34 79.67 11.73
CA ASP A 300 29.03 79.61 11.06
C ASP A 300 29.07 78.58 9.84
N THR A 301 30.21 78.41 9.24
CA THR A 301 30.36 77.50 8.06
C THR A 301 30.65 76.01 8.46
N PHE A 302 31.33 75.87 9.59
CA PHE A 302 31.74 74.55 10.07
C PHE A 302 31.55 74.45 11.61
N PRO A 303 30.31 74.26 12.07
CA PRO A 303 29.99 74.26 13.51
C PRO A 303 30.68 73.21 14.36
N ASP A 304 31.01 72.09 13.73
CA ASP A 304 31.59 70.91 14.38
C ASP A 304 33.13 70.86 14.40
N LEU A 305 33.80 71.95 14.02
CA LEU A 305 35.28 72.01 13.85
C LEU A 305 35.99 72.60 15.11
N TRP A 306 35.27 73.00 16.16
CA TRP A 306 35.77 73.55 17.45
C TRP A 306 35.45 72.57 18.59
#